data_30cf08b351382f251a25419d5228f611
#
_entry.id   30cf08b351382f251a25419d5228f611
#
_cell.length_a   1.000
_cell.length_b   1.000
_cell.length_c   1.000
_cell.angle_alpha   90.00
_cell.angle_beta   90.00
_cell.angle_gamma   90.00
#
_symmetry.space_group_name_H-M   'P 1'
#
loop_
_entity.id
_entity.type
_entity.pdbx_description
1 polymer ?
#
loop_
_entity_poly.entity_id
_entity_poly.type
_entity_poly.pdbx_seq_one_letter_code
_entity_poly.pdbx_strand_id
1 'polypeptide(L)'
;MKRLRVLALVHEGFEPPAGATAEQARAADWRAEFDVVECLRGLGHEVQVLAVGGALDPIRAALAELRPDISFNLLESFDDVAHWDQNVVAYLELQKARYSGCNARGMMLGRDKELTKKLLTYHRVRVPDFAVVRRGRRFRRPGRLAFPLFVKSRGLDASTGISQASVVESDEKLAERVRFIHESLGTDALVERYIEGRELYVGVIGNRRLEALPIWELSFENMPEAARKIATERLKWSLSYQQKHGITSGPARDLPEGLEPHVQRLCKRVCNVLYLTGYARVDLRLTPAGEVYVIEANPNPQIARGEDFADAAAAAGIEYGPLLERILRLGLEWDPATA
;
A
#
# COMPACT_ATOMS: atom_id res chain seq x y z
N MET A 1 26.54 4.91 -0.28
CA MET A 1 26.14 6.32 -0.48
C MET A 1 26.91 7.23 0.51
N LYS A 2 27.01 8.58 0.29
CA LYS A 2 27.58 9.50 1.29
C LYS A 2 26.72 9.46 2.57
N ARG A 3 27.33 9.61 3.76
CA ARG A 3 26.61 9.76 5.03
C ARG A 3 25.61 10.92 4.95
N LEU A 4 24.37 10.66 5.30
CA LEU A 4 23.27 11.63 5.31
C LEU A 4 22.77 11.85 6.75
N ARG A 5 22.21 13.04 6.99
CA ARG A 5 21.33 13.32 8.13
C ARG A 5 19.90 13.03 7.70
N VAL A 6 19.31 12.01 8.30
CA VAL A 6 17.97 11.52 7.95
C VAL A 6 17.02 11.82 9.11
N LEU A 7 15.90 12.47 8.82
CA LEU A 7 14.79 12.65 9.74
C LEU A 7 13.74 11.59 9.44
N ALA A 8 13.65 10.54 10.27
CA ALA A 8 12.62 9.53 10.12
C ALA A 8 11.31 10.03 10.73
N LEU A 9 10.29 10.23 9.89
CA LEU A 9 8.94 10.60 10.32
C LEU A 9 8.15 9.32 10.58
N VAL A 10 7.70 9.13 11.80
CA VAL A 10 6.94 7.97 12.26
C VAL A 10 5.63 8.41 12.90
N HIS A 11 4.60 7.57 12.89
CA HIS A 11 3.36 7.87 13.61
C HIS A 11 3.62 7.91 15.11
N GLU A 12 2.95 8.81 15.84
CA GLU A 12 3.02 8.89 17.30
C GLU A 12 2.63 7.55 17.92
N GLY A 13 3.49 7.03 18.82
CA GLY A 13 3.37 5.70 19.42
C GLY A 13 4.04 4.58 18.63
N PHE A 14 4.59 4.84 17.45
CA PHE A 14 5.37 3.86 16.66
C PHE A 14 6.87 4.15 16.69
N GLU A 15 7.32 5.00 17.60
CA GLU A 15 8.75 5.23 17.80
C GLU A 15 9.41 3.99 18.41
N PRO A 16 10.43 3.41 17.75
CA PRO A 16 11.17 2.32 18.34
C PRO A 16 11.80 2.76 19.67
N PRO A 17 11.59 2.05 20.79
CA PRO A 17 12.21 2.38 22.06
C PRO A 17 13.74 2.41 21.96
N ALA A 18 14.36 3.32 22.70
CA ALA A 18 15.81 3.38 22.75
C ALA A 18 16.42 2.06 23.24
N GLY A 19 17.34 1.49 22.46
CA GLY A 19 17.95 0.20 22.75
C GLY A 19 17.06 -1.03 22.49
N ALA A 20 15.95 -0.86 21.79
CA ALA A 20 15.11 -1.98 21.35
C ALA A 20 15.93 -2.99 20.53
N THR A 21 15.64 -4.28 20.71
CA THR A 21 16.28 -5.37 19.97
C THR A 21 15.41 -5.85 18.82
N ALA A 22 16.04 -6.50 17.83
CA ALA A 22 15.31 -7.11 16.71
C ALA A 22 14.30 -8.18 17.16
N GLU A 23 14.54 -8.84 18.31
CA GLU A 23 13.61 -9.81 18.88
C GLU A 23 12.34 -9.11 19.41
N GLN A 24 12.51 -8.00 20.11
CA GLN A 24 11.39 -7.18 20.60
C GLN A 24 10.59 -6.58 19.45
N ALA A 25 11.27 -6.16 18.37
CA ALA A 25 10.62 -5.57 17.20
C ALA A 25 9.74 -6.55 16.42
N ARG A 26 10.05 -7.86 16.42
CA ARG A 26 9.36 -8.86 15.57
C ARG A 26 7.85 -8.91 15.72
N ALA A 27 7.34 -8.66 16.92
CA ALA A 27 5.90 -8.70 17.23
C ALA A 27 5.35 -7.31 17.61
N ALA A 28 6.12 -6.26 17.44
CA ALA A 28 5.74 -4.90 17.80
C ALA A 28 5.11 -4.18 16.61
N ASP A 29 4.17 -3.28 16.89
CA ASP A 29 3.52 -2.44 15.89
C ASP A 29 4.52 -1.49 15.20
N TRP A 30 5.61 -1.10 15.87
CA TRP A 30 6.71 -0.27 15.37
C TRP A 30 7.84 -1.05 14.66
N ARG A 31 7.58 -2.28 14.22
CA ARG A 31 8.57 -3.14 13.55
C ARG A 31 9.15 -2.51 12.29
N ALA A 32 8.32 -1.87 11.48
CA ALA A 32 8.77 -1.27 10.23
C ALA A 32 9.71 -0.09 10.47
N GLU A 33 9.36 0.75 11.41
CA GLU A 33 10.14 1.90 11.83
C GLU A 33 11.50 1.45 12.38
N PHE A 34 11.51 0.41 13.22
CA PHE A 34 12.72 -0.19 13.74
C PHE A 34 13.62 -0.72 12.63
N ASP A 35 13.08 -1.54 11.74
CA ASP A 35 13.85 -2.15 10.65
C ASP A 35 14.50 -1.10 9.75
N VAL A 36 13.78 -0.03 9.42
CA VAL A 36 14.28 1.08 8.60
C VAL A 36 15.33 1.88 9.35
N VAL A 37 15.03 2.33 10.58
CA VAL A 37 15.93 3.18 11.38
C VAL A 37 17.24 2.46 11.66
N GLU A 38 17.19 1.21 12.12
CA GLU A 38 18.40 0.45 12.45
C GLU A 38 19.22 0.11 11.19
N CYS A 39 18.56 -0.20 10.08
CA CYS A 39 19.27 -0.42 8.84
C CYS A 39 20.00 0.84 8.36
N LEU A 40 19.33 1.99 8.37
CA LEU A 40 19.93 3.27 7.96
C LEU A 40 21.10 3.67 8.89
N ARG A 41 20.99 3.45 10.19
CA ARG A 41 22.08 3.63 11.16
C ARG A 41 23.25 2.69 10.86
N GLY A 42 22.95 1.41 10.58
CA GLY A 42 23.95 0.41 10.19
C GLY A 42 24.69 0.75 8.90
N LEU A 43 24.04 1.46 7.98
CA LEU A 43 24.65 1.99 6.75
C LEU A 43 25.49 3.27 6.98
N GLY A 44 25.58 3.75 8.24
CA GLY A 44 26.38 4.90 8.63
C GLY A 44 25.69 6.25 8.50
N HIS A 45 24.36 6.28 8.26
CA HIS A 45 23.59 7.52 8.27
C HIS A 45 23.36 8.00 9.73
N GLU A 46 23.19 9.31 9.89
CA GLU A 46 22.76 9.91 11.14
C GLU A 46 21.23 9.99 11.11
N VAL A 47 20.55 9.14 11.91
CA VAL A 47 19.10 9.02 11.89
C VAL A 47 18.49 9.53 13.17
N GLN A 48 17.66 10.56 13.04
CA GLN A 48 16.81 11.06 14.11
C GLN A 48 15.36 10.70 13.82
N VAL A 49 14.66 10.18 14.84
CA VAL A 49 13.24 9.81 14.75
C VAL A 49 12.41 10.96 15.26
N LEU A 50 11.37 11.31 14.54
CA LEU A 50 10.36 12.29 14.94
C LEU A 50 8.98 11.63 14.89
N ALA A 51 8.35 11.53 16.04
CA ALA A 51 6.94 11.18 16.17
C ALA A 51 6.05 12.31 15.66
N VAL A 52 5.07 11.94 14.83
CA VAL A 52 4.13 12.88 14.21
C VAL A 52 2.72 12.45 14.58
N GLY A 53 2.03 13.28 15.36
CA GLY A 53 0.61 13.14 15.67
C GLY A 53 -0.24 14.11 14.84
N GLY A 54 -1.13 14.88 15.49
CA GLY A 54 -2.07 15.79 14.84
C GLY A 54 -1.54 17.23 14.57
N ALA A 55 -0.21 17.48 14.64
CA ALA A 55 0.35 18.81 14.44
C ALA A 55 1.53 18.80 13.46
N LEU A 56 1.64 19.85 12.63
CA LEU A 56 2.76 20.03 11.68
C LEU A 56 3.93 20.83 12.26
N ASP A 57 3.73 21.54 13.37
CA ASP A 57 4.78 22.36 14.00
C ASP A 57 6.02 21.58 14.41
N PRO A 58 5.92 20.35 14.96
CA PRO A 58 7.12 19.53 15.24
C PRO A 58 7.97 19.23 14.01
N ILE A 59 7.32 18.99 12.86
CA ILE A 59 8.05 18.77 11.60
C ILE A 59 8.79 20.04 11.19
N ARG A 60 8.14 21.21 11.29
CA ARG A 60 8.76 22.49 10.95
C ARG A 60 9.95 22.80 11.84
N ALA A 61 9.82 22.59 13.14
CA ALA A 61 10.90 22.79 14.10
C ALA A 61 12.09 21.86 13.81
N ALA A 62 11.84 20.57 13.62
CA ALA A 62 12.86 19.59 13.30
C ALA A 62 13.61 19.92 11.99
N LEU A 63 12.88 20.33 10.94
CA LEU A 63 13.50 20.75 9.67
C LEU A 63 14.42 21.98 9.86
N ALA A 64 14.01 22.95 10.68
CA ALA A 64 14.79 24.17 10.95
C ALA A 64 16.04 23.90 11.80
N GLU A 65 15.91 23.10 12.85
CA GLU A 65 16.96 22.81 13.82
C GLU A 65 17.99 21.82 13.29
N LEU A 66 17.50 20.68 12.78
CA LEU A 66 18.35 19.56 12.37
C LEU A 66 18.89 19.73 10.95
N ARG A 67 18.21 20.48 10.11
CA ARG A 67 18.52 20.64 8.69
C ARG A 67 18.86 19.29 8.03
N PRO A 68 17.94 18.32 8.05
CA PRO A 68 18.19 17.01 7.49
C PRO A 68 18.47 17.10 5.99
N ASP A 69 19.30 16.20 5.48
CA ASP A 69 19.50 16.06 4.04
C ASP A 69 18.24 15.50 3.37
N ILE A 70 17.47 14.67 4.10
CA ILE A 70 16.21 14.09 3.66
C ILE A 70 15.35 13.64 4.85
N SER A 71 14.03 13.75 4.72
CA SER A 71 13.08 13.09 5.61
C SER A 71 12.72 11.71 5.08
N PHE A 72 12.89 10.65 5.89
CA PHE A 72 12.37 9.32 5.55
C PHE A 72 10.95 9.19 6.06
N ASN A 73 9.97 9.17 5.13
CA ASN A 73 8.56 9.18 5.49
C ASN A 73 8.02 7.76 5.67
N LEU A 74 7.66 7.42 6.92
CA LEU A 74 7.02 6.16 7.30
C LEU A 74 5.57 6.36 7.78
N LEU A 75 5.02 7.56 7.57
CA LEU A 75 3.66 7.85 8.01
C LEU A 75 2.63 7.14 7.12
N GLU A 76 1.69 6.45 7.75
CA GLU A 76 0.53 5.83 7.13
C GLU A 76 -0.78 6.60 7.38
N SER A 77 -0.74 7.57 8.31
CA SER A 77 -1.83 8.47 8.66
C SER A 77 -1.30 9.79 9.21
N PHE A 78 -2.18 10.77 9.37
CA PHE A 78 -1.95 11.99 10.14
C PHE A 78 -3.22 12.26 10.96
N ASP A 79 -3.07 12.53 12.27
CA ASP A 79 -4.18 12.67 13.20
C ASP A 79 -5.17 11.48 13.11
N ASP A 80 -4.63 10.26 13.08
CA ASP A 80 -5.33 8.97 12.90
C ASP A 80 -6.19 8.84 11.62
N VAL A 81 -6.04 9.78 10.69
CA VAL A 81 -6.76 9.78 9.42
C VAL A 81 -5.82 9.35 8.29
N ALA A 82 -5.98 8.14 7.77
CA ALA A 82 -5.08 7.56 6.77
C ALA A 82 -4.89 8.43 5.52
N HIS A 83 -5.95 8.99 4.96
CA HIS A 83 -5.86 9.81 3.75
C HIS A 83 -5.31 11.23 3.99
N TRP A 84 -4.94 11.59 5.22
CA TRP A 84 -4.26 12.85 5.52
C TRP A 84 -2.74 12.74 5.49
N ASP A 85 -2.18 11.56 5.36
CA ASP A 85 -0.73 11.33 5.17
C ASP A 85 -0.17 12.11 3.96
N GLN A 86 -0.95 12.23 2.88
CA GLN A 86 -0.62 13.05 1.72
C GLN A 86 -0.38 14.53 2.06
N ASN A 87 -1.08 15.07 3.08
CA ASN A 87 -0.94 16.48 3.47
C ASN A 87 0.42 16.73 4.12
N VAL A 88 0.97 15.74 4.82
CA VAL A 88 2.34 15.83 5.35
C VAL A 88 3.34 15.87 4.21
N VAL A 89 3.17 15.03 3.18
CA VAL A 89 4.03 15.07 2.00
C VAL A 89 3.91 16.41 1.28
N ALA A 90 2.68 16.92 1.09
CA ALA A 90 2.44 18.25 0.50
C ALA A 90 3.08 19.37 1.35
N TYR A 91 3.04 19.24 2.67
CA TYR A 91 3.70 20.18 3.56
C TYR A 91 5.23 20.16 3.42
N LEU A 92 5.84 18.96 3.31
CA LEU A 92 7.28 18.83 3.04
C LEU A 92 7.65 19.49 1.69
N GLU A 93 6.83 19.33 0.66
CA GLU A 93 7.02 20.00 -0.64
C GLU A 93 6.97 21.54 -0.51
N LEU A 94 6.01 22.08 0.26
CA LEU A 94 5.93 23.51 0.55
C LEU A 94 7.14 24.04 1.33
N GLN A 95 7.69 23.22 2.24
CA GLN A 95 8.92 23.52 2.97
C GLN A 95 10.18 23.35 2.11
N LYS A 96 10.05 22.88 0.85
CA LYS A 96 11.18 22.52 -0.03
C LYS A 96 12.12 21.48 0.60
N ALA A 97 11.59 20.68 1.51
CA ALA A 97 12.32 19.59 2.15
C ALA A 97 12.36 18.37 1.24
N ARG A 98 13.51 17.69 1.19
CA ARG A 98 13.62 16.39 0.53
C ARG A 98 12.93 15.32 1.38
N TYR A 99 12.26 14.37 0.74
CA TYR A 99 11.57 13.28 1.41
C TYR A 99 11.64 11.98 0.59
N SER A 100 11.53 10.84 1.25
CA SER A 100 11.43 9.53 0.61
C SER A 100 9.99 9.17 0.29
N GLY A 101 9.81 8.31 -0.70
CA GLY A 101 8.51 7.74 -1.05
C GLY A 101 7.77 8.53 -2.14
N CYS A 102 6.45 8.37 -2.16
CA CYS A 102 5.59 8.91 -3.19
C CYS A 102 5.31 10.40 -2.98
N ASN A 103 5.19 11.15 -4.08
CA ASN A 103 4.81 12.56 -4.07
C ASN A 103 3.36 12.76 -3.61
N ALA A 104 3.02 14.00 -3.19
CA ALA A 104 1.69 14.32 -2.63
C ALA A 104 0.54 14.02 -3.61
N ARG A 105 0.71 14.28 -4.91
CA ARG A 105 -0.29 13.98 -5.94
C ARG A 105 -0.53 12.48 -6.06
N GLY A 106 0.54 11.69 -6.13
CA GLY A 106 0.45 10.24 -6.21
C GLY A 106 -0.17 9.63 -4.95
N MET A 107 0.18 10.14 -3.77
CA MET A 107 -0.45 9.76 -2.50
C MET A 107 -1.97 9.97 -2.56
N MET A 108 -2.41 11.17 -2.93
CA MET A 108 -3.83 11.50 -3.03
C MET A 108 -4.57 10.57 -4.01
N LEU A 109 -4.00 10.32 -5.19
CA LEU A 109 -4.63 9.50 -6.21
C LEU A 109 -4.65 8.02 -5.83
N GLY A 110 -3.58 7.51 -5.22
CA GLY A 110 -3.49 6.09 -4.80
C GLY A 110 -4.42 5.77 -3.63
N ARG A 111 -4.54 6.68 -2.66
CA ARG A 111 -5.41 6.51 -1.48
C ARG A 111 -6.92 6.56 -1.80
N ASP A 112 -7.34 7.30 -2.82
CA ASP A 112 -8.75 7.34 -3.23
C ASP A 112 -9.08 6.21 -4.22
N LYS A 113 -9.60 5.09 -3.70
CA LYS A 113 -9.95 3.90 -4.50
C LYS A 113 -10.96 4.20 -5.62
N GLU A 114 -11.88 5.13 -5.41
CA GLU A 114 -12.85 5.54 -6.44
C GLU A 114 -12.16 6.32 -7.56
N LEU A 115 -11.34 7.31 -7.21
CA LEU A 115 -10.65 8.16 -8.17
C LEU A 115 -9.60 7.37 -8.95
N THR A 116 -8.83 6.53 -8.27
CA THR A 116 -7.92 5.55 -8.90
C THR A 116 -8.63 4.76 -9.99
N LYS A 117 -9.76 4.12 -9.66
CA LYS A 117 -10.50 3.30 -10.63
C LYS A 117 -11.06 4.10 -11.79
N LYS A 118 -11.55 5.31 -11.56
CA LYS A 118 -12.02 6.22 -12.62
C LYS A 118 -10.89 6.58 -13.59
N LEU A 119 -9.72 6.97 -13.06
CA LEU A 119 -8.56 7.30 -13.88
C LEU A 119 -8.06 6.08 -14.68
N LEU A 120 -7.92 4.94 -14.02
CA LEU A 120 -7.49 3.71 -14.68
C LEU A 120 -8.47 3.29 -15.79
N THR A 121 -9.79 3.40 -15.54
CA THR A 121 -10.83 3.12 -16.56
C THR A 121 -10.70 4.07 -17.76
N TYR A 122 -10.54 5.37 -17.51
CA TYR A 122 -10.34 6.37 -18.56
C TYR A 122 -9.11 6.03 -19.43
N HIS A 123 -8.05 5.57 -18.80
CA HIS A 123 -6.82 5.13 -19.47
C HIS A 123 -6.89 3.69 -20.00
N ARG A 124 -8.07 3.06 -20.03
CA ARG A 124 -8.27 1.70 -20.55
C ARG A 124 -7.38 0.65 -19.84
N VAL A 125 -7.13 0.86 -18.56
CA VAL A 125 -6.56 -0.16 -17.67
C VAL A 125 -7.73 -0.94 -17.08
N ARG A 126 -7.66 -2.27 -17.17
CA ARG A 126 -8.75 -3.13 -16.71
C ARG A 126 -8.82 -3.12 -15.19
N VAL A 127 -9.95 -2.67 -14.66
CA VAL A 127 -10.33 -2.72 -13.25
C VAL A 127 -11.68 -3.43 -13.12
N PRO A 128 -12.05 -4.00 -11.97
CA PRO A 128 -13.41 -4.50 -11.76
C PRO A 128 -14.44 -3.40 -12.00
N ASP A 129 -15.58 -3.73 -12.65
CA ASP A 129 -16.73 -2.83 -12.67
C ASP A 129 -17.12 -2.46 -11.25
N PHE A 130 -17.41 -1.18 -10.99
CA PHE A 130 -17.66 -0.70 -9.66
C PHE A 130 -18.75 0.36 -9.56
N ALA A 131 -19.26 0.54 -8.36
CA ALA A 131 -20.09 1.69 -7.96
C ALA A 131 -19.77 2.08 -6.52
N VAL A 132 -19.97 3.36 -6.20
CA VAL A 132 -19.85 3.85 -4.84
C VAL A 132 -21.24 4.10 -4.26
N VAL A 133 -21.47 3.56 -3.07
CA VAL A 133 -22.68 3.78 -2.29
C VAL A 133 -22.38 4.78 -1.20
N ARG A 134 -22.88 6.00 -1.38
CA ARG A 134 -22.70 7.09 -0.42
C ARG A 134 -23.54 6.88 0.84
N ARG A 135 -22.98 7.21 2.00
CA ARG A 135 -23.73 7.20 3.26
C ARG A 135 -24.97 8.07 3.17
N GLY A 136 -26.08 7.57 3.74
CA GLY A 136 -27.35 8.29 3.72
C GLY A 136 -28.05 8.37 2.37
N ARG A 137 -27.54 7.73 1.33
CA ARG A 137 -28.18 7.69 0.02
C ARG A 137 -28.76 6.32 -0.28
N ARG A 138 -29.96 6.32 -0.90
CA ARG A 138 -30.53 5.08 -1.44
C ARG A 138 -29.65 4.57 -2.59
N PHE A 139 -29.37 3.30 -2.59
CA PHE A 139 -28.59 2.65 -3.66
C PHE A 139 -29.46 1.65 -4.40
N ARG A 140 -29.41 1.76 -5.71
CA ARG A 140 -29.93 0.74 -6.62
C ARG A 140 -28.75 0.19 -7.42
N ARG A 141 -28.54 -1.11 -7.34
CA ARG A 141 -27.43 -1.77 -8.06
C ARG A 141 -27.56 -1.53 -9.57
N PRO A 142 -26.53 -0.99 -10.23
CA PRO A 142 -26.50 -0.88 -11.68
C PRO A 142 -26.50 -2.27 -12.33
N GLY A 143 -27.22 -2.45 -13.44
CA GLY A 143 -27.32 -3.75 -14.12
C GLY A 143 -25.98 -4.35 -14.57
N ARG A 144 -24.96 -3.51 -14.82
CA ARG A 144 -23.60 -3.96 -15.15
C ARG A 144 -22.87 -4.64 -13.99
N LEU A 145 -23.31 -4.43 -12.74
CA LEU A 145 -22.74 -5.09 -11.57
C LEU A 145 -23.46 -6.43 -11.32
N ALA A 146 -23.01 -7.46 -12.02
CA ALA A 146 -23.49 -8.83 -11.84
C ALA A 146 -22.82 -9.47 -10.60
N PHE A 147 -23.59 -10.32 -9.90
CA PHE A 147 -23.06 -11.12 -8.79
C PHE A 147 -22.08 -12.22 -9.28
N PRO A 148 -21.13 -12.64 -8.43
CA PRO A 148 -20.86 -12.14 -7.08
C PRO A 148 -20.20 -10.77 -7.09
N LEU A 149 -20.48 -9.96 -6.03
CA LEU A 149 -19.88 -8.65 -5.84
C LEU A 149 -18.99 -8.64 -4.60
N PHE A 150 -17.98 -7.79 -4.61
CA PHE A 150 -17.11 -7.53 -3.48
C PHE A 150 -17.41 -6.13 -2.91
N VAL A 151 -17.64 -6.06 -1.60
CA VAL A 151 -18.02 -4.81 -0.92
C VAL A 151 -16.99 -4.48 0.15
N LYS A 152 -16.36 -3.33 0.03
CA LYS A 152 -15.32 -2.83 0.97
C LYS A 152 -15.51 -1.36 1.29
N SER A 153 -14.81 -0.87 2.31
CA SER A 153 -14.71 0.56 2.56
C SER A 153 -14.07 1.27 1.37
N ARG A 154 -14.56 2.47 1.04
CA ARG A 154 -13.93 3.32 0.04
C ARG A 154 -12.63 3.96 0.52
N GLY A 155 -12.55 4.29 1.82
CA GLY A 155 -11.49 5.13 2.37
C GLY A 155 -10.58 4.45 3.41
N LEU A 156 -10.79 3.17 3.74
CA LEU A 156 -9.93 2.45 4.67
C LEU A 156 -9.01 1.48 3.92
N ASP A 157 -7.78 1.36 4.41
CA ASP A 157 -6.74 0.48 3.89
C ASP A 157 -6.51 -0.74 4.78
N ALA A 158 -5.43 -1.48 4.56
CA ALA A 158 -4.99 -2.64 5.36
C ALA A 158 -6.06 -3.74 5.52
N SER A 159 -6.96 -3.92 4.54
CA SER A 159 -8.08 -4.87 4.58
C SER A 159 -9.08 -4.63 5.73
N THR A 160 -9.10 -3.43 6.33
CA THR A 160 -10.00 -3.09 7.43
C THR A 160 -11.45 -3.39 7.08
N GLY A 161 -12.10 -4.20 7.91
CA GLY A 161 -13.47 -4.65 7.73
C GLY A 161 -13.67 -5.69 6.61
N ILE A 162 -12.63 -6.15 5.89
CA ILE A 162 -12.77 -7.20 4.88
C ILE A 162 -12.88 -8.57 5.56
N SER A 163 -13.92 -9.31 5.20
CA SER A 163 -14.20 -10.67 5.68
C SER A 163 -14.83 -11.51 4.56
N GLN A 164 -15.13 -12.78 4.81
CA GLN A 164 -15.87 -13.62 3.85
C GLN A 164 -17.23 -13.01 3.46
N ALA A 165 -17.87 -12.28 4.38
CA ALA A 165 -19.12 -11.54 4.12
C ALA A 165 -18.93 -10.34 3.16
N SER A 166 -17.71 -10.00 2.79
CA SER A 166 -17.44 -8.96 1.77
C SER A 166 -17.79 -9.42 0.35
N VAL A 167 -17.84 -10.73 0.10
CA VAL A 167 -18.35 -11.29 -1.16
C VAL A 167 -19.83 -11.58 -1.00
N VAL A 168 -20.66 -10.94 -1.81
CA VAL A 168 -22.13 -11.02 -1.72
C VAL A 168 -22.73 -11.56 -3.02
N GLU A 169 -23.80 -12.33 -2.93
CA GLU A 169 -24.41 -13.06 -4.04
C GLU A 169 -25.89 -12.68 -4.27
N SER A 170 -26.43 -11.76 -3.44
CA SER A 170 -27.81 -11.26 -3.60
C SER A 170 -27.92 -9.78 -3.22
N ASP A 171 -29.01 -9.14 -3.66
CA ASP A 171 -29.29 -7.74 -3.31
C ASP A 171 -29.53 -7.54 -1.80
N GLU A 172 -30.07 -8.56 -1.09
CA GLU A 172 -30.25 -8.55 0.36
C GLU A 172 -28.88 -8.53 1.07
N LYS A 173 -27.96 -9.44 0.67
CA LYS A 173 -26.59 -9.50 1.23
C LYS A 173 -25.81 -8.26 0.89
N LEU A 174 -25.99 -7.69 -0.30
CA LEU A 174 -25.40 -6.41 -0.69
C LEU A 174 -25.87 -5.28 0.24
N ALA A 175 -27.18 -5.19 0.50
CA ALA A 175 -27.73 -4.16 1.37
C ALA A 175 -27.24 -4.32 2.83
N GLU A 176 -27.17 -5.56 3.33
CA GLU A 176 -26.63 -5.89 4.66
C GLU A 176 -25.14 -5.44 4.77
N ARG A 177 -24.33 -5.79 3.76
CA ARG A 177 -22.91 -5.47 3.78
C ARG A 177 -22.62 -3.99 3.63
N VAL A 178 -23.36 -3.29 2.77
CA VAL A 178 -23.28 -1.82 2.63
C VAL A 178 -23.64 -1.15 3.95
N ARG A 179 -24.68 -1.61 4.64
CA ARG A 179 -25.08 -1.07 5.94
C ARG A 179 -23.94 -1.23 6.97
N PHE A 180 -23.33 -2.42 7.05
CA PHE A 180 -22.17 -2.63 7.92
C PHE A 180 -21.05 -1.61 7.65
N ILE A 181 -20.67 -1.38 6.38
CA ILE A 181 -19.64 -0.39 6.03
C ILE A 181 -20.05 1.02 6.50
N HIS A 182 -21.31 1.38 6.31
CA HIS A 182 -21.81 2.71 6.66
C HIS A 182 -21.89 2.94 8.17
N GLU A 183 -22.40 1.96 8.93
CA GLU A 183 -22.70 2.08 10.36
C GLU A 183 -21.49 1.74 11.23
N SER A 184 -20.75 0.67 10.90
CA SER A 184 -19.65 0.18 11.73
C SER A 184 -18.31 0.82 11.37
N LEU A 185 -18.07 1.10 10.08
CA LEU A 185 -16.80 1.68 9.62
C LEU A 185 -16.89 3.19 9.33
N GLY A 186 -18.09 3.75 9.33
CA GLY A 186 -18.30 5.19 9.16
C GLY A 186 -17.95 5.74 7.77
N THR A 187 -17.79 4.89 6.75
CA THR A 187 -17.33 5.30 5.41
C THR A 187 -18.36 5.02 4.32
N ASP A 188 -18.16 5.59 3.12
CA ASP A 188 -18.85 5.16 1.92
C ASP A 188 -18.43 3.73 1.55
N ALA A 189 -19.33 2.97 0.94
CA ALA A 189 -19.03 1.62 0.46
C ALA A 189 -18.63 1.62 -1.02
N LEU A 190 -17.56 0.91 -1.35
CA LEU A 190 -17.18 0.59 -2.72
C LEU A 190 -17.67 -0.82 -3.03
N VAL A 191 -18.53 -0.94 -4.05
CA VAL A 191 -19.10 -2.19 -4.54
C VAL A 191 -18.47 -2.52 -5.88
N GLU A 192 -17.81 -3.66 -5.99
CA GLU A 192 -17.07 -4.08 -7.16
C GLU A 192 -17.52 -5.45 -7.64
N ARG A 193 -17.39 -5.74 -8.94
CA ARG A 193 -17.46 -7.12 -9.41
C ARG A 193 -16.38 -7.95 -8.73
N TYR A 194 -16.73 -9.06 -8.11
CA TYR A 194 -15.74 -9.98 -7.56
C TYR A 194 -14.96 -10.64 -8.71
N ILE A 195 -13.65 -10.52 -8.69
CA ILE A 195 -12.76 -11.18 -9.66
C ILE A 195 -12.20 -12.44 -9.00
N GLU A 196 -12.67 -13.59 -9.46
CA GLU A 196 -12.13 -14.87 -9.04
C GLU A 196 -10.76 -15.11 -9.67
N GLY A 197 -9.82 -15.65 -8.89
CA GLY A 197 -8.48 -15.95 -9.40
C GLY A 197 -7.39 -15.77 -8.35
N ARG A 198 -6.15 -15.72 -8.83
CA ARG A 198 -4.93 -15.56 -8.04
C ARG A 198 -4.76 -14.11 -7.62
N GLU A 199 -4.29 -13.89 -6.41
CA GLU A 199 -3.98 -12.54 -5.89
C GLU A 199 -2.49 -12.27 -6.03
N LEU A 200 -2.15 -11.29 -6.86
CA LEU A 200 -0.77 -10.95 -7.21
C LEU A 200 -0.43 -9.54 -6.76
N TYR A 201 0.82 -9.35 -6.35
CA TYR A 201 1.39 -8.08 -5.94
C TYR A 201 2.62 -7.77 -6.77
N VAL A 202 2.78 -6.53 -7.19
CA VAL A 202 3.97 -6.09 -7.92
C VAL A 202 4.48 -4.79 -7.33
N GLY A 203 5.68 -4.86 -6.75
CA GLY A 203 6.42 -3.67 -6.34
C GLY A 203 6.90 -2.90 -7.56
N VAL A 204 6.82 -1.58 -7.52
CA VAL A 204 7.37 -0.67 -8.54
C VAL A 204 8.19 0.38 -7.83
N ILE A 205 9.43 0.61 -8.30
CA ILE A 205 10.36 1.57 -7.71
C ILE A 205 10.91 2.51 -8.78
N GLY A 206 10.96 3.80 -8.48
CA GLY A 206 11.50 4.83 -9.37
C GLY A 206 10.65 6.10 -9.41
N ASN A 207 11.19 7.14 -10.05
CA ASN A 207 10.48 8.40 -10.31
C ASN A 207 10.05 8.47 -11.80
N ARG A 208 10.96 8.85 -12.68
CA ARG A 208 10.72 8.93 -14.14
C ARG A 208 10.95 7.60 -14.83
N ARG A 209 11.97 6.85 -14.40
CA ARG A 209 12.27 5.51 -14.89
C ARG A 209 11.81 4.53 -13.83
N LEU A 210 10.72 3.81 -14.13
CA LEU A 210 10.10 2.84 -13.25
C LEU A 210 10.67 1.44 -13.54
N GLU A 211 11.02 0.75 -12.46
CA GLU A 211 11.38 -0.67 -12.45
C GLU A 211 10.29 -1.43 -11.68
N ALA A 212 9.83 -2.52 -12.25
CA ALA A 212 8.90 -3.42 -11.60
C ALA A 212 9.66 -4.62 -11.04
N LEU A 213 9.40 -4.94 -9.79
CA LEU A 213 9.94 -6.09 -9.09
C LEU A 213 9.29 -7.39 -9.60
N PRO A 214 9.82 -8.57 -9.28
CA PRO A 214 9.18 -9.84 -9.57
C PRO A 214 7.74 -9.91 -9.03
N ILE A 215 6.89 -10.67 -9.69
CA ILE A 215 5.51 -10.85 -9.27
C ILE A 215 5.48 -11.68 -8.00
N TRP A 216 4.81 -11.18 -6.99
CA TRP A 216 4.55 -11.84 -5.71
C TRP A 216 3.11 -12.35 -5.67
N GLU A 217 2.86 -13.43 -4.98
CA GLU A 217 1.53 -14.05 -4.90
C GLU A 217 1.15 -14.37 -3.45
N LEU A 218 -0.07 -14.05 -3.09
CA LEU A 218 -0.69 -14.55 -1.88
C LEU A 218 -1.35 -15.90 -2.16
N SER A 219 -0.77 -16.97 -1.61
CA SER A 219 -1.20 -18.35 -1.82
C SER A 219 -2.03 -18.87 -0.67
N PHE A 220 -2.99 -19.75 -0.98
CA PHE A 220 -3.96 -20.31 -0.04
C PHE A 220 -4.02 -21.83 -0.22
N GLU A 221 -3.25 -22.57 0.56
CA GLU A 221 -3.12 -24.03 0.37
C GLU A 221 -4.25 -24.82 1.03
N ASN A 222 -4.60 -24.48 2.28
CA ASN A 222 -5.51 -25.25 3.12
C ASN A 222 -6.81 -24.49 3.46
N MET A 223 -7.29 -23.64 2.55
CA MET A 223 -8.58 -22.98 2.73
C MET A 223 -9.73 -23.95 2.42
N PRO A 224 -10.83 -23.92 3.21
CA PRO A 224 -12.04 -24.69 2.87
C PRO A 224 -12.53 -24.34 1.47
N GLU A 225 -13.02 -25.34 0.72
CA GLU A 225 -13.55 -25.13 -0.66
C GLU A 225 -14.63 -24.06 -0.74
N ALA A 226 -15.48 -23.95 0.29
CA ALA A 226 -16.54 -22.94 0.36
C ALA A 226 -16.00 -21.53 0.68
N ALA A 227 -14.75 -21.37 1.10
CA ALA A 227 -14.19 -20.08 1.44
C ALA A 227 -13.60 -19.38 0.21
N ARG A 228 -13.92 -18.10 0.06
CA ARG A 228 -13.31 -17.27 -1.00
C ARG A 228 -11.85 -16.98 -0.66
N LYS A 229 -10.97 -17.10 -1.67
CA LYS A 229 -9.54 -16.79 -1.56
C LYS A 229 -9.34 -15.28 -1.66
N ILE A 230 -9.48 -14.59 -0.53
CA ILE A 230 -9.38 -13.14 -0.41
C ILE A 230 -8.53 -12.75 0.80
N ALA A 231 -7.77 -11.65 0.69
CA ALA A 231 -6.98 -11.08 1.78
C ALA A 231 -7.91 -10.40 2.79
N THR A 232 -8.41 -11.17 3.78
CA THR A 232 -9.26 -10.63 4.85
C THR A 232 -8.42 -9.93 5.92
N GLU A 233 -9.05 -9.06 6.71
CA GLU A 233 -8.42 -8.44 7.88
C GLU A 233 -7.80 -9.48 8.82
N ARG A 234 -8.55 -10.54 9.15
CA ARG A 234 -8.05 -11.64 9.97
C ARG A 234 -6.83 -12.33 9.39
N LEU A 235 -6.75 -12.44 8.05
CA LEU A 235 -5.61 -13.02 7.37
C LEU A 235 -4.36 -12.16 7.56
N LYS A 236 -4.47 -10.84 7.50
CA LYS A 236 -3.32 -9.95 7.65
C LYS A 236 -2.77 -9.93 9.07
N TRP A 237 -3.63 -10.02 10.09
CA TRP A 237 -3.25 -9.74 11.48
C TRP A 237 -3.15 -10.99 12.37
N SER A 238 -3.43 -12.19 11.87
CA SER A 238 -3.40 -13.42 12.66
C SER A 238 -2.44 -14.46 12.10
N LEU A 239 -1.23 -14.52 12.65
CA LEU A 239 -0.22 -15.54 12.30
C LEU A 239 -0.78 -16.98 12.50
N SER A 240 -1.55 -17.21 13.58
CA SER A 240 -2.17 -18.52 13.82
C SER A 240 -3.18 -18.89 12.73
N TYR A 241 -3.91 -17.91 12.20
CA TYR A 241 -4.82 -18.11 11.08
C TYR A 241 -4.07 -18.42 9.78
N GLN A 242 -2.98 -17.68 9.50
CA GLN A 242 -2.12 -17.93 8.34
C GLN A 242 -1.55 -19.36 8.38
N GLN A 243 -0.96 -19.76 9.50
CA GLN A 243 -0.40 -21.10 9.68
C GLN A 243 -1.44 -22.20 9.52
N LYS A 244 -2.63 -22.03 10.15
CA LYS A 244 -3.73 -23.01 10.08
C LYS A 244 -4.19 -23.26 8.65
N HIS A 245 -4.23 -22.22 7.82
CA HIS A 245 -4.79 -22.27 6.47
C HIS A 245 -3.71 -22.33 5.37
N GLY A 246 -2.42 -22.50 5.74
CA GLY A 246 -1.33 -22.57 4.77
C GLY A 246 -1.27 -21.32 3.89
N ILE A 247 -1.49 -20.14 4.51
CA ILE A 247 -1.45 -18.87 3.76
C ILE A 247 0.00 -18.41 3.74
N THR A 248 0.53 -18.28 2.54
CA THR A 248 1.91 -17.87 2.32
C THR A 248 1.97 -16.75 1.28
N SER A 249 2.95 -15.87 1.42
CA SER A 249 3.29 -14.88 0.41
C SER A 249 4.66 -15.20 -0.16
N GLY A 250 4.81 -15.14 -1.48
CA GLY A 250 6.07 -15.50 -2.12
C GLY A 250 6.08 -15.25 -3.63
N PRO A 251 7.19 -15.59 -4.31
CA PRO A 251 7.28 -15.46 -5.76
C PRO A 251 6.16 -16.23 -6.47
N ALA A 252 5.46 -15.57 -7.38
CA ALA A 252 4.41 -16.22 -8.16
C ALA A 252 5.00 -17.33 -9.03
N ARG A 253 4.37 -18.52 -9.00
CA ARG A 253 4.78 -19.69 -9.75
C ARG A 253 3.77 -19.99 -10.85
N ASP A 254 4.19 -20.79 -11.85
CA ASP A 254 3.31 -21.30 -12.91
C ASP A 254 2.49 -20.19 -13.59
N LEU A 255 3.15 -19.08 -13.90
CA LEU A 255 2.55 -18.01 -14.68
C LEU A 255 2.53 -18.40 -16.16
N PRO A 256 1.45 -18.09 -16.91
CA PRO A 256 1.42 -18.24 -18.35
C PRO A 256 2.61 -17.57 -19.03
N GLU A 257 3.11 -18.15 -20.10
CA GLU A 257 4.21 -17.58 -20.89
C GLU A 257 3.90 -16.13 -21.30
N GLY A 258 4.86 -15.24 -21.15
CA GLY A 258 4.75 -13.82 -21.47
C GLY A 258 3.90 -12.98 -20.53
N LEU A 259 3.24 -13.59 -19.52
CA LEU A 259 2.40 -12.87 -18.57
C LEU A 259 3.22 -11.93 -17.68
N GLU A 260 4.35 -12.37 -17.16
CA GLU A 260 5.15 -11.56 -16.23
C GLU A 260 5.61 -10.24 -16.86
N PRO A 261 6.24 -10.19 -18.04
CA PRO A 261 6.58 -8.93 -18.68
C PRO A 261 5.35 -8.05 -18.99
N HIS A 262 4.21 -8.66 -19.29
CA HIS A 262 2.96 -7.93 -19.51
C HIS A 262 2.49 -7.25 -18.23
N VAL A 263 2.43 -7.97 -17.13
CA VAL A 263 2.02 -7.47 -15.81
C VAL A 263 2.97 -6.37 -15.33
N GLN A 264 4.28 -6.56 -15.46
CA GLN A 264 5.26 -5.54 -15.08
C GLN A 264 5.09 -4.24 -15.89
N ARG A 265 4.85 -4.32 -17.20
CA ARG A 265 4.52 -3.14 -18.02
C ARG A 265 3.21 -2.48 -17.60
N LEU A 266 2.19 -3.29 -17.28
CA LEU A 266 0.90 -2.80 -16.76
C LEU A 266 1.09 -2.03 -15.46
N CYS A 267 1.83 -2.57 -14.48
CA CYS A 267 2.07 -1.93 -13.20
C CYS A 267 2.84 -0.61 -13.33
N LYS A 268 3.86 -0.55 -14.19
CA LYS A 268 4.53 0.71 -14.52
C LYS A 268 3.58 1.73 -15.16
N ARG A 269 2.69 1.30 -16.05
CA ARG A 269 1.66 2.16 -16.64
C ARG A 269 0.67 2.67 -15.59
N VAL A 270 0.24 1.82 -14.65
CA VAL A 270 -0.61 2.22 -13.51
C VAL A 270 0.07 3.32 -12.70
N CYS A 271 1.34 3.13 -12.32
CA CYS A 271 2.10 4.13 -11.59
C CYS A 271 2.18 5.46 -12.35
N ASN A 272 2.46 5.43 -13.66
CA ASN A 272 2.48 6.64 -14.48
C ASN A 272 1.12 7.36 -14.54
N VAL A 273 0.01 6.62 -14.72
CA VAL A 273 -1.35 7.18 -14.77
C VAL A 273 -1.72 7.85 -13.44
N LEU A 274 -1.26 7.28 -12.33
CA LEU A 274 -1.56 7.75 -10.98
C LEU A 274 -0.47 8.68 -10.42
N TYR A 275 0.53 9.05 -11.22
CA TYR A 275 1.66 9.89 -10.81
C TYR A 275 2.43 9.35 -9.59
N LEU A 276 2.46 8.03 -9.40
CA LEU A 276 3.20 7.41 -8.30
C LEU A 276 4.70 7.50 -8.55
N THR A 277 5.44 7.91 -7.52
CA THR A 277 6.91 8.02 -7.53
C THR A 277 7.49 7.31 -6.31
N GLY A 278 8.82 7.27 -6.22
CA GLY A 278 9.51 6.61 -5.12
C GLY A 278 9.33 5.11 -5.16
N TYR A 279 8.38 4.60 -4.41
CA TYR A 279 8.02 3.18 -4.42
C TYR A 279 6.52 2.99 -4.19
N ALA A 280 5.95 1.98 -4.86
CA ALA A 280 4.53 1.66 -4.79
C ALA A 280 4.32 0.15 -4.99
N ARG A 281 3.16 -0.38 -4.57
CA ARG A 281 2.73 -1.74 -4.86
C ARG A 281 1.40 -1.70 -5.60
N VAL A 282 1.31 -2.46 -6.69
CA VAL A 282 0.07 -2.64 -7.44
C VAL A 282 -0.48 -4.03 -7.12
N ASP A 283 -1.71 -4.07 -6.63
CA ASP A 283 -2.41 -5.29 -6.25
C ASP A 283 -3.34 -5.70 -7.40
N LEU A 284 -3.27 -6.97 -7.79
CA LEU A 284 -3.86 -7.50 -9.02
C LEU A 284 -4.66 -8.78 -8.75
N ARG A 285 -5.63 -9.06 -9.63
CA ARG A 285 -6.24 -10.38 -9.76
C ARG A 285 -5.96 -10.95 -11.14
N LEU A 286 -5.47 -12.20 -11.16
CA LEU A 286 -5.28 -12.99 -12.37
C LEU A 286 -6.37 -14.06 -12.44
N THR A 287 -7.26 -13.96 -13.43
CA THR A 287 -8.33 -14.95 -13.62
C THR A 287 -7.79 -16.26 -14.20
N PRO A 288 -8.54 -17.39 -14.10
CA PRO A 288 -8.19 -18.63 -14.77
C PRO A 288 -8.08 -18.50 -16.29
N ALA A 289 -8.76 -17.51 -16.89
CA ALA A 289 -8.67 -17.22 -18.33
C ALA A 289 -7.43 -16.37 -18.71
N GLY A 290 -6.55 -16.06 -17.74
CA GLY A 290 -5.34 -15.25 -17.97
C GLY A 290 -5.59 -13.74 -18.03
N GLU A 291 -6.79 -13.28 -17.67
CA GLU A 291 -7.08 -11.84 -17.62
C GLU A 291 -6.56 -11.22 -16.31
N VAL A 292 -5.90 -10.06 -16.43
CA VAL A 292 -5.37 -9.32 -15.29
C VAL A 292 -6.24 -8.10 -15.00
N TYR A 293 -6.67 -7.99 -13.73
CA TYR A 293 -7.43 -6.83 -13.21
C TYR A 293 -6.60 -6.11 -12.15
N VAL A 294 -6.50 -4.78 -12.27
CA VAL A 294 -5.91 -3.95 -11.22
C VAL A 294 -6.97 -3.73 -10.13
N ILE A 295 -6.64 -4.10 -8.90
CA ILE A 295 -7.54 -3.96 -7.74
C ILE A 295 -7.30 -2.64 -7.05
N GLU A 296 -6.01 -2.34 -6.73
CA GLU A 296 -5.61 -1.06 -6.15
C GLU A 296 -4.12 -0.79 -6.41
N ALA A 297 -3.70 0.43 -6.13
CA ALA A 297 -2.30 0.83 -6.18
C ALA A 297 -1.97 1.56 -4.86
N ASN A 298 -0.97 1.06 -4.17
CA ASN A 298 -0.60 1.48 -2.83
C ASN A 298 0.71 2.26 -2.88
N PRO A 299 0.70 3.61 -2.76
CA PRO A 299 1.91 4.38 -2.55
C PRO A 299 2.48 4.06 -1.16
N ASN A 300 3.80 4.08 -1.03
CA ASN A 300 4.52 3.80 0.20
C ASN A 300 4.03 2.51 0.91
N PRO A 301 4.05 1.34 0.21
CA PRO A 301 3.66 0.09 0.84
C PRO A 301 4.61 -0.23 2.01
N GLN A 302 4.14 -1.12 2.91
CA GLN A 302 4.95 -1.61 4.01
C GLN A 302 6.28 -2.18 3.51
N ILE A 303 7.39 -1.73 4.13
CA ILE A 303 8.76 -2.10 3.73
C ILE A 303 9.57 -2.76 4.85
N ALA A 304 8.94 -3.22 5.93
CA ALA A 304 9.62 -4.01 6.95
C ALA A 304 10.31 -5.25 6.33
N ARG A 305 11.32 -5.77 6.99
CA ARG A 305 11.97 -7.02 6.57
C ARG A 305 10.97 -8.18 6.58
N GLY A 306 10.94 -8.97 5.51
CA GLY A 306 10.01 -10.09 5.36
C GLY A 306 8.60 -9.68 4.93
N GLU A 307 8.39 -8.41 4.59
CA GLU A 307 7.17 -7.97 3.91
C GLU A 307 7.32 -8.06 2.38
N ASP A 308 6.20 -8.23 1.69
CA ASP A 308 6.13 -8.52 0.26
C ASP A 308 7.02 -7.63 -0.62
N PHE A 309 7.07 -6.32 -0.34
CA PHE A 309 7.86 -5.38 -1.12
C PHE A 309 9.37 -5.60 -0.94
N ALA A 310 9.81 -5.77 0.32
CA ALA A 310 11.21 -5.97 0.65
C ALA A 310 11.70 -7.34 0.13
N ASP A 311 10.88 -8.37 0.27
CA ASP A 311 11.21 -9.72 -0.18
C ASP A 311 11.21 -9.82 -1.71
N ALA A 312 10.28 -9.16 -2.40
CA ALA A 312 10.30 -9.06 -3.86
C ALA A 312 11.52 -8.30 -4.38
N ALA A 313 12.00 -7.27 -3.65
CA ALA A 313 13.23 -6.58 -3.97
C ALA A 313 14.45 -7.48 -3.77
N ALA A 314 14.51 -8.24 -2.67
CA ALA A 314 15.59 -9.21 -2.42
C ALA A 314 15.63 -10.30 -3.50
N ALA A 315 14.47 -10.80 -3.95
CA ALA A 315 14.37 -11.76 -5.06
C ALA A 315 14.86 -11.16 -6.39
N ALA A 316 14.80 -9.84 -6.56
CA ALA A 316 15.40 -9.13 -7.69
C ALA A 316 16.91 -8.82 -7.51
N GLY A 317 17.54 -9.30 -6.44
CA GLY A 317 18.94 -9.04 -6.11
C GLY A 317 19.18 -7.70 -5.43
N ILE A 318 18.13 -7.02 -4.94
CA ILE A 318 18.20 -5.76 -4.22
C ILE A 318 18.02 -6.03 -2.72
N GLU A 319 19.11 -6.27 -2.03
CA GLU A 319 19.12 -6.50 -0.59
C GLU A 319 18.54 -5.30 0.18
N TYR A 320 18.10 -5.51 1.42
CA TYR A 320 17.35 -4.52 2.20
C TYR A 320 18.08 -3.18 2.38
N GLY A 321 19.39 -3.18 2.69
CA GLY A 321 20.18 -1.96 2.79
C GLY A 321 20.22 -1.18 1.47
N PRO A 322 20.66 -1.79 0.36
CA PRO A 322 20.58 -1.22 -0.99
C PRO A 322 19.19 -0.74 -1.38
N LEU A 323 18.11 -1.42 -0.96
CA LEU A 323 16.73 -0.97 -1.19
C LEU A 323 16.47 0.39 -0.51
N LEU A 324 16.78 0.51 0.78
CA LEU A 324 16.59 1.76 1.52
C LEU A 324 17.46 2.89 0.97
N GLU A 325 18.73 2.63 0.60
CA GLU A 325 19.58 3.61 -0.07
C GLU A 325 19.02 4.05 -1.43
N ARG A 326 18.39 3.13 -2.16
CA ARG A 326 17.72 3.46 -3.43
C ARG A 326 16.52 4.36 -3.20
N ILE A 327 15.71 4.08 -2.19
CA ILE A 327 14.56 4.92 -1.80
C ILE A 327 15.03 6.32 -1.38
N LEU A 328 16.08 6.43 -0.56
CA LEU A 328 16.68 7.72 -0.20
C LEU A 328 17.16 8.49 -1.43
N ARG A 329 17.86 7.84 -2.36
CA ARG A 329 18.36 8.47 -3.59
C ARG A 329 17.22 9.02 -4.43
N LEU A 330 16.13 8.24 -4.62
CA LEU A 330 14.95 8.70 -5.35
C LEU A 330 14.34 9.95 -4.71
N GLY A 331 14.26 10.01 -3.38
CA GLY A 331 13.79 11.19 -2.66
C GLY A 331 14.71 12.40 -2.81
N LEU A 332 16.04 12.20 -2.82
CA LEU A 332 17.00 13.27 -3.06
C LEU A 332 16.96 13.82 -4.51
N GLU A 333 16.63 12.97 -5.46
CA GLU A 333 16.51 13.32 -6.89
C GLU A 333 15.13 13.90 -7.26
N TRP A 334 14.14 13.75 -6.37
CA TRP A 334 12.80 14.25 -6.62
C TRP A 334 12.72 15.76 -6.49
N ASP A 335 12.13 16.41 -7.49
CA ASP A 335 11.86 17.84 -7.49
C ASP A 335 10.39 18.07 -7.83
N PRO A 336 9.54 18.40 -6.83
CA PRO A 336 8.11 18.61 -7.05
C PRO A 336 7.79 19.80 -7.96
N ALA A 337 8.71 20.77 -8.09
CA ALA A 337 8.51 21.93 -8.95
C ALA A 337 8.60 21.61 -10.45
N THR A 338 9.21 20.49 -10.82
CA THR A 338 9.42 20.04 -12.21
C THR A 338 8.64 18.79 -12.59
N ALA A 339 7.75 18.32 -11.69
CA ALA A 339 7.04 17.05 -11.80
C ALA A 339 5.62 17.15 -12.35
#